data_0abed55545b130fe74c2f59d5af58eb5
#
_entry.id   0abed55545b130fe74c2f59d5af58eb5
#
_cell.length_a   1.000
_cell.length_b   1.000
_cell.length_c   1.000
_cell.angle_alpha   90.00
_cell.angle_beta   90.00
_cell.angle_gamma   90.00
#
_symmetry.space_group_name_H-M   'P 1'
#
loop_
_entity.id
_entity.type
_entity.pdbx_description
1 polymer ?
#
loop_
_entity_poly.entity_id
_entity_poly.type
_entity_poly.pdbx_seq_one_letter_code
_entity_poly.pdbx_strand_id
1 'polypeptide(L)'
;NNNIIDLTKPVEIKTYLTVSVLGKSLNLNINFKNINVPELDMNEKEVNLFLPVRYKKIGTVEIVSEAIKKMYSEIAEIEIANSMEKIRVMLGFAPEDYAIKRMPDTFIKNARNKTIIINPDITKYSRKIIEMSLIQVFCKTKHKENSKEYKVLLKNAIEKYENYEYRIIKVS
;
A
#
# COMPACT_ATOMS: atom_id res chain seq x y z
N ASN A 1 30.84 16.42 16.98
CA ASN A 1 30.25 17.43 16.08
C ASN A 1 29.14 18.18 16.81
N ASN A 2 29.53 19.32 17.42
CA ASN A 2 28.57 20.22 18.03
C ASN A 2 27.80 20.96 16.92
N ASN A 3 26.60 20.50 16.61
CA ASN A 3 25.67 21.28 15.81
C ASN A 3 25.15 22.44 16.66
N ILE A 4 25.80 23.58 16.53
CA ILE A 4 25.35 24.83 17.17
C ILE A 4 24.10 25.28 16.39
N ILE A 5 22.93 25.25 17.05
CA ILE A 5 21.70 25.82 16.51
C ILE A 5 21.82 27.34 16.59
N ASP A 6 21.86 27.99 15.45
CA ASP A 6 21.81 29.44 15.37
C ASP A 6 20.35 29.89 15.53
N LEU A 7 20.00 30.35 16.73
CA LEU A 7 18.65 30.80 17.08
C LEU A 7 18.24 32.11 16.36
N THR A 8 19.14 32.75 15.62
CA THR A 8 18.83 33.98 14.87
C THR A 8 18.31 33.69 13.47
N LYS A 9 18.42 32.45 13.00
CA LYS A 9 17.89 32.03 11.69
C LYS A 9 16.54 31.32 11.89
N PRO A 10 15.59 31.52 10.96
CA PRO A 10 14.37 30.73 10.98
C PRO A 10 14.76 29.25 10.93
N VAL A 11 14.28 28.49 11.91
CA VAL A 11 14.55 27.05 11.99
C VAL A 11 13.81 26.40 10.82
N GLU A 12 14.55 26.06 9.76
CA GLU A 12 14.07 25.06 8.82
C GLU A 12 14.02 23.74 9.56
N ILE A 13 12.88 23.40 10.10
CA ILE A 13 12.63 22.04 10.56
C ILE A 13 12.58 21.17 9.31
N LYS A 14 13.72 20.68 8.87
CA LYS A 14 13.76 19.57 7.93
C LYS A 14 13.30 18.33 8.69
N THR A 15 12.02 18.20 8.86
CA THR A 15 11.42 16.93 9.21
C THR A 15 11.71 16.01 8.01
N TYR A 16 12.62 15.06 8.22
CA TYR A 16 12.82 13.98 7.27
C TYR A 16 11.58 13.09 7.32
N LEU A 17 10.57 13.50 6.57
CA LEU A 17 9.36 12.71 6.41
C LEU A 17 9.67 11.61 5.40
N THR A 18 9.32 10.41 5.79
CA THR A 18 9.36 9.27 4.87
C THR A 18 7.96 8.70 4.74
N VAL A 19 7.73 8.06 3.62
CA VAL A 19 6.49 7.36 3.32
C VAL A 19 6.83 5.97 2.78
N SER A 20 6.15 4.95 3.30
CA SER A 20 6.35 3.58 2.84
C SER A 20 5.47 3.31 1.62
N VAL A 21 6.07 2.81 0.54
CA VAL A 21 5.36 2.43 -0.69
C VAL A 21 5.91 1.08 -1.16
N LEU A 22 5.05 0.08 -1.18
CA LEU A 22 5.40 -1.28 -1.61
C LEU A 22 6.65 -1.84 -0.90
N GLY A 23 6.74 -1.56 0.40
CA GLY A 23 7.84 -2.02 1.26
C GLY A 23 9.11 -1.18 1.18
N LYS A 24 9.13 -0.12 0.40
CA LYS A 24 10.26 0.81 0.31
C LYS A 24 9.96 2.08 1.09
N SER A 25 10.96 2.60 1.80
CA SER A 25 10.87 3.90 2.47
C SER A 25 11.34 4.98 1.51
N LEU A 26 10.43 5.85 1.09
CA LEU A 26 10.71 6.95 0.19
C LEU A 26 10.75 8.26 0.97
N ASN A 27 11.62 9.19 0.56
CA ASN A 27 11.65 10.53 1.12
C ASN A 27 10.41 11.31 0.66
N LEU A 28 9.73 11.96 1.60
CA LEU A 28 8.60 12.84 1.31
C LEU A 28 9.08 14.29 1.33
N ASN A 29 9.04 14.94 0.16
CA ASN A 29 9.39 16.35 0.01
C ASN A 29 8.12 17.17 -0.18
N ILE A 30 7.92 18.15 0.68
CA ILE A 30 6.76 19.05 0.62
C ILE A 30 7.22 20.39 0.10
N ASN A 31 6.64 20.83 -1.00
CA ASN A 31 6.94 22.10 -1.67
C ASN A 31 5.66 22.91 -1.84
N PHE A 32 5.75 24.21 -1.59
CA PHE A 32 4.61 25.09 -1.79
C PHE A 32 4.75 25.80 -3.14
N LYS A 33 3.68 25.79 -3.91
CA LYS A 33 3.62 26.39 -5.25
C LYS A 33 2.37 27.24 -5.42
N ASN A 34 2.41 28.11 -6.38
CA ASN A 34 1.24 28.88 -6.82
C ASN A 34 0.35 28.00 -7.72
N ILE A 35 -0.33 27.06 -7.10
CA ILE A 35 -1.26 26.12 -7.73
C ILE A 35 -2.57 26.12 -6.95
N ASN A 36 -3.66 25.63 -7.56
CA ASN A 36 -4.98 25.61 -6.94
C ASN A 36 -5.24 24.35 -6.13
N VAL A 37 -4.69 23.23 -6.55
CA VAL A 37 -4.91 21.91 -5.93
C VAL A 37 -3.58 21.23 -5.70
N PRO A 38 -3.48 20.33 -4.68
CA PRO A 38 -2.26 19.56 -4.48
C PRO A 38 -1.89 18.71 -5.70
N GLU A 39 -0.61 18.60 -5.96
CA GLU A 39 -0.04 17.75 -7.01
C GLU A 39 1.01 16.84 -6.39
N LEU A 40 1.12 15.63 -6.89
CA LEU A 40 2.08 14.64 -6.41
C LEU A 40 2.85 14.03 -7.56
N ASP A 41 4.16 13.94 -7.39
CA ASP A 41 5.07 13.27 -8.30
C ASP A 41 5.89 12.26 -7.50
N MET A 42 6.12 11.07 -8.07
CA MET A 42 6.82 9.99 -7.37
C MET A 42 7.81 9.30 -8.30
N ASN A 43 8.99 9.03 -7.78
CA ASN A 43 9.98 8.16 -8.41
C ASN A 43 10.41 7.05 -7.44
N GLU A 44 11.44 6.31 -7.77
CA GLU A 44 11.92 5.17 -6.96
C GLU A 44 12.50 5.56 -5.58
N LYS A 45 12.84 6.82 -5.38
CA LYS A 45 13.54 7.30 -4.18
C LYS A 45 12.72 8.25 -3.35
N GLU A 46 11.79 8.99 -3.96
CA GLU A 46 11.12 10.08 -3.28
C GLU A 46 9.69 10.31 -3.79
N VAL A 47 8.90 10.90 -2.94
CA VAL A 47 7.59 11.45 -3.25
C VAL A 47 7.68 12.96 -3.10
N ASN A 48 7.37 13.69 -4.17
CA ASN A 48 7.31 15.14 -4.16
C ASN A 48 5.86 15.60 -4.13
N LEU A 49 5.48 16.24 -3.05
CA LEU A 49 4.14 16.78 -2.85
C LEU A 49 4.19 18.29 -3.00
N PHE A 50 3.42 18.80 -3.96
CA PHE A 50 3.30 20.24 -4.21
C PHE A 50 1.96 20.71 -3.66
N LEU A 51 2.01 21.67 -2.75
CA LEU A 51 0.85 22.22 -2.10
C LEU A 51 0.61 23.67 -2.48
N PRO A 52 -0.65 24.09 -2.62
CA PRO A 52 -0.97 25.51 -2.73
C PRO A 52 -0.40 26.32 -1.56
N VAL A 53 0.10 27.52 -1.84
CA VAL A 53 0.75 28.40 -0.85
C VAL A 53 -0.17 28.73 0.33
N ARG A 54 -1.50 28.71 0.15
CA ARG A 54 -2.47 28.96 1.23
C ARG A 54 -2.35 27.97 2.39
N TYR A 55 -1.83 26.77 2.16
CA TYR A 55 -1.64 25.75 3.20
C TYR A 55 -0.35 25.91 4.03
N LYS A 56 0.48 26.91 3.69
CA LYS A 56 1.71 27.18 4.44
C LYS A 56 1.47 27.53 5.90
N LYS A 57 0.36 28.19 6.21
CA LYS A 57 0.04 28.70 7.54
C LYS A 57 -0.96 27.82 8.30
N ILE A 58 -1.95 27.27 7.62
CA ILE A 58 -3.05 26.50 8.21
C ILE A 58 -3.39 25.30 7.33
N GLY A 59 -3.65 24.16 7.94
CA GLY A 59 -4.16 22.99 7.27
C GLY A 59 -3.11 22.13 6.58
N THR A 60 -1.81 22.38 6.82
CA THR A 60 -0.72 21.61 6.18
C THR A 60 -0.80 20.14 6.53
N VAL A 61 -0.98 19.78 7.80
CA VAL A 61 -1.03 18.39 8.26
C VAL A 61 -2.18 17.64 7.61
N GLU A 62 -3.35 18.23 7.61
CA GLU A 62 -4.59 17.65 7.06
C GLU A 62 -4.46 17.44 5.55
N ILE A 63 -3.98 18.44 4.82
CA ILE A 63 -3.85 18.33 3.35
C ILE A 63 -2.76 17.33 2.93
N VAL A 64 -1.66 17.25 3.69
CA VAL A 64 -0.63 16.22 3.48
C VAL A 64 -1.21 14.83 3.70
N SER A 65 -1.95 14.65 4.80
CA SER A 65 -2.60 13.36 5.11
C SER A 65 -3.56 12.94 4.01
N GLU A 66 -4.40 13.86 3.52
CA GLU A 66 -5.34 13.58 2.43
C GLU A 66 -4.63 13.24 1.12
N ALA A 67 -3.56 13.97 0.79
CA ALA A 67 -2.77 13.72 -0.42
C ALA A 67 -2.12 12.34 -0.38
N ILE A 68 -1.57 11.94 0.77
CA ILE A 68 -0.97 10.60 0.95
C ILE A 68 -2.02 9.50 0.87
N LYS A 69 -3.20 9.68 1.46
CA LYS A 69 -4.32 8.74 1.34
C LYS A 69 -4.74 8.56 -0.11
N LYS A 70 -4.84 9.65 -0.85
CA LYS A 70 -5.16 9.61 -2.29
C LYS A 70 -4.08 8.86 -3.07
N MET A 71 -2.82 9.11 -2.77
CA MET A 71 -1.69 8.38 -3.38
C MET A 71 -1.83 6.87 -3.18
N TYR A 72 -2.08 6.41 -1.95
CA TYR A 72 -2.27 4.98 -1.69
C TYR A 72 -3.48 4.41 -2.42
N SER A 73 -4.56 5.17 -2.51
CA SER A 73 -5.75 4.73 -3.27
C SER A 73 -5.44 4.54 -4.75
N GLU A 74 -4.69 5.44 -5.36
CA GLU A 74 -4.28 5.34 -6.78
C GLU A 74 -3.30 4.18 -7.02
N ILE A 75 -2.32 3.99 -6.13
CA ILE A 75 -1.40 2.86 -6.21
C ILE A 75 -2.16 1.54 -6.05
N ALA A 76 -3.10 1.48 -5.11
CA ALA A 76 -3.88 0.28 -4.82
C ALA A 76 -4.72 -0.17 -6.01
N GLU A 77 -5.32 0.73 -6.76
CA GLU A 77 -6.12 0.37 -7.94
C GLU A 77 -5.31 -0.47 -8.94
N ILE A 78 -4.07 -0.12 -9.17
CA ILE A 78 -3.18 -0.83 -10.10
C ILE A 78 -2.60 -2.09 -9.45
N GLU A 79 -2.00 -1.95 -8.28
CA GLU A 79 -1.27 -3.04 -7.62
C GLU A 79 -2.20 -4.16 -7.15
N ILE A 80 -3.38 -3.83 -6.64
CA ILE A 80 -4.36 -4.84 -6.21
C ILE A 80 -4.93 -5.59 -7.42
N ALA A 81 -5.26 -4.90 -8.49
CA ALA A 81 -5.73 -5.56 -9.71
C ALA A 81 -4.71 -6.55 -10.25
N ASN A 82 -3.44 -6.16 -10.29
CA ASN A 82 -2.35 -7.03 -10.74
C ASN A 82 -2.15 -8.23 -9.81
N SER A 83 -2.16 -8.01 -8.50
CA SER A 83 -2.02 -9.08 -7.52
C SER A 83 -3.20 -10.04 -7.52
N MET A 84 -4.42 -9.54 -7.63
CA MET A 84 -5.63 -10.36 -7.72
C MET A 84 -5.58 -11.28 -8.95
N GLU A 85 -5.21 -10.74 -10.10
CA GLU A 85 -5.09 -11.52 -11.33
C GLU A 85 -4.00 -12.57 -11.26
N LYS A 86 -2.82 -12.21 -10.75
CA LYS A 86 -1.71 -13.14 -10.56
C LYS A 86 -2.10 -14.33 -9.68
N ILE A 87 -2.74 -14.06 -8.54
CA ILE A 87 -3.12 -15.12 -7.60
C ILE A 87 -4.26 -15.97 -8.16
N ARG A 88 -5.24 -15.34 -8.84
CA ARG A 88 -6.32 -16.06 -9.52
C ARG A 88 -5.77 -17.08 -10.53
N VAL A 89 -4.84 -16.65 -11.36
CA VAL A 89 -4.22 -17.54 -12.37
C VAL A 89 -3.44 -18.66 -11.70
N MET A 90 -2.68 -18.32 -10.67
CA MET A 90 -1.82 -19.27 -9.96
C MET A 90 -2.63 -20.33 -9.19
N LEU A 91 -3.71 -19.92 -8.50
CA LEU A 91 -4.50 -20.82 -7.66
C LEU A 91 -5.64 -21.50 -8.42
N GLY A 92 -6.12 -20.92 -9.51
CA GLY A 92 -7.26 -21.44 -10.27
C GLY A 92 -8.63 -21.10 -9.68
N PHE A 93 -8.67 -20.25 -8.66
CA PHE A 93 -9.90 -19.74 -8.06
C PHE A 93 -9.69 -18.34 -7.50
N ALA A 94 -10.78 -17.63 -7.26
CA ALA A 94 -10.76 -16.28 -6.71
C ALA A 94 -12.06 -15.98 -5.98
N PRO A 95 -12.11 -14.94 -5.14
CA PRO A 95 -13.37 -14.37 -4.66
C PRO A 95 -14.28 -13.98 -5.83
N GLU A 96 -15.58 -13.93 -5.58
CA GLU A 96 -16.59 -13.51 -6.58
C GLU A 96 -16.37 -12.08 -7.04
N ASP A 97 -15.95 -11.20 -6.12
CA ASP A 97 -15.67 -9.81 -6.39
C ASP A 97 -14.80 -9.22 -5.29
N TYR A 98 -14.24 -8.06 -5.52
CA TYR A 98 -13.53 -7.29 -4.52
C TYR A 98 -13.80 -5.80 -4.63
N ALA A 99 -13.64 -5.09 -3.53
CA ALA A 99 -13.72 -3.64 -3.48
C ALA A 99 -12.49 -3.08 -2.75
N ILE A 100 -12.01 -1.94 -3.18
CA ILE A 100 -10.95 -1.20 -2.50
C ILE A 100 -11.61 -0.11 -1.69
N LYS A 101 -11.51 -0.23 -0.35
CA LYS A 101 -12.13 0.71 0.57
C LYS A 101 -11.30 0.82 1.84
N ARG A 102 -11.07 2.04 2.29
CA ARG A 102 -10.34 2.27 3.54
C ARG A 102 -11.17 1.80 4.74
N MET A 103 -10.51 1.07 5.64
CA MET A 103 -11.10 0.52 6.85
C MET A 103 -10.23 0.90 8.06
N PRO A 104 -10.81 1.18 9.25
CA PRO A 104 -10.03 1.67 10.39
C PRO A 104 -9.04 0.65 10.96
N ASP A 105 -9.40 -0.64 11.04
CA ASP A 105 -8.68 -1.61 11.87
C ASP A 105 -8.18 -2.84 11.12
N THR A 106 -8.33 -2.90 9.80
CA THR A 106 -7.95 -4.07 9.03
C THR A 106 -7.51 -3.72 7.62
N PHE A 107 -6.68 -4.57 7.03
CA PHE A 107 -6.22 -4.40 5.66
C PHE A 107 -7.06 -5.19 4.65
N ILE A 108 -7.54 -6.37 5.02
CA ILE A 108 -8.39 -7.18 4.15
C ILE A 108 -9.49 -7.82 4.99
N LYS A 109 -10.72 -7.76 4.49
CA LYS A 109 -11.89 -8.32 5.16
C LYS A 109 -12.69 -9.17 4.18
N ASN A 110 -13.08 -10.37 4.61
CA ASN A 110 -14.10 -11.14 3.93
C ASN A 110 -15.48 -10.52 4.17
N ALA A 111 -16.22 -10.33 3.11
CA ALA A 111 -17.57 -9.79 3.13
C ALA A 111 -18.60 -10.84 2.67
N ARG A 112 -19.86 -10.44 2.59
CA ARG A 112 -20.94 -11.33 2.15
C ARG A 112 -20.73 -11.77 0.68
N ASN A 113 -21.32 -12.90 0.31
CA ASN A 113 -21.33 -13.44 -1.06
C ASN A 113 -19.93 -13.71 -1.63
N LYS A 114 -19.01 -14.18 -0.78
CA LYS A 114 -17.63 -14.50 -1.17
C LYS A 114 -16.90 -13.31 -1.81
N THR A 115 -17.20 -12.12 -1.35
CA THR A 115 -16.48 -10.90 -1.74
C THR A 115 -15.45 -10.52 -0.69
N ILE A 116 -14.47 -9.73 -1.08
CA ILE A 116 -13.45 -9.20 -0.17
C ILE A 116 -13.37 -7.68 -0.28
N ILE A 117 -13.01 -7.05 0.83
CA ILE A 117 -12.74 -5.61 0.89
C ILE A 117 -11.27 -5.42 1.24
N ILE A 118 -10.57 -4.62 0.46
CA ILE A 118 -9.13 -4.39 0.60
C ILE A 118 -8.90 -2.93 0.88
N ASN A 119 -8.22 -2.66 1.99
CA ASN A 119 -7.80 -1.32 2.37
C ASN A 119 -6.62 -0.88 1.50
N PRO A 120 -6.70 0.27 0.81
CA PRO A 120 -5.61 0.75 -0.03
C PRO A 120 -4.31 0.98 0.74
N ASP A 121 -4.35 1.19 2.04
CA ASP A 121 -3.15 1.36 2.88
C ASP A 121 -2.28 0.09 2.95
N ILE A 122 -2.78 -1.05 2.48
CA ILE A 122 -1.96 -2.28 2.34
C ILE A 122 -0.77 -2.06 1.39
N THR A 123 -0.85 -1.08 0.50
CA THR A 123 0.23 -0.75 -0.43
C THR A 123 1.45 -0.08 0.21
N LYS A 124 1.42 0.15 1.51
CA LYS A 124 2.61 0.46 2.31
C LYS A 124 3.60 -0.72 2.32
N TYR A 125 3.08 -1.92 2.27
CA TYR A 125 3.85 -3.17 2.40
C TYR A 125 4.32 -3.68 1.06
N SER A 126 5.29 -4.61 1.10
CA SER A 126 5.84 -5.23 -0.10
C SER A 126 4.78 -6.03 -0.86
N ARG A 127 5.00 -6.19 -2.16
CA ARG A 127 4.12 -7.04 -2.99
C ARG A 127 4.01 -8.46 -2.45
N LYS A 128 5.10 -9.00 -1.90
CA LYS A 128 5.09 -10.34 -1.29
C LYS A 128 4.11 -10.40 -0.11
N ILE A 129 4.12 -9.40 0.77
CA ILE A 129 3.19 -9.34 1.91
C ILE A 129 1.76 -9.19 1.42
N ILE A 130 1.51 -8.34 0.43
CA ILE A 130 0.19 -8.16 -0.17
C ILE A 130 -0.32 -9.49 -0.76
N GLU A 131 0.51 -10.15 -1.57
CA GLU A 131 0.15 -11.39 -2.24
C GLU A 131 -0.09 -12.52 -1.24
N MET A 132 0.77 -12.67 -0.23
CA MET A 132 0.57 -13.68 0.83
C MET A 132 -0.71 -13.43 1.63
N SER A 133 -1.03 -12.18 1.91
CA SER A 133 -2.27 -11.80 2.59
C SER A 133 -3.50 -12.12 1.73
N LEU A 134 -3.43 -11.86 0.43
CA LEU A 134 -4.50 -12.20 -0.52
C LEU A 134 -4.70 -13.71 -0.64
N ILE A 135 -3.63 -14.49 -0.67
CA ILE A 135 -3.72 -15.97 -0.70
C ILE A 135 -4.52 -16.49 0.50
N GLN A 136 -4.23 -15.99 1.70
CA GLN A 136 -4.97 -16.37 2.90
C GLN A 136 -6.46 -16.07 2.77
N VAL A 137 -6.80 -14.89 2.28
CA VAL A 137 -8.18 -14.44 2.12
C VAL A 137 -8.90 -15.22 1.02
N PHE A 138 -8.24 -15.54 -0.09
CA PHE A 138 -8.77 -16.41 -1.13
C PHE A 138 -9.17 -17.77 -0.53
N CYS A 139 -8.31 -18.35 0.27
CA CYS A 139 -8.60 -19.64 0.93
C CYS A 139 -9.78 -19.55 1.89
N LYS A 140 -9.93 -18.42 2.60
CA LYS A 140 -11.07 -18.16 3.51
C LYS A 140 -12.41 -18.05 2.78
N THR A 141 -12.40 -17.71 1.51
CA THR A 141 -13.65 -17.70 0.71
C THR A 141 -14.16 -19.10 0.39
N LYS A 142 -13.27 -20.09 0.39
CA LYS A 142 -13.61 -21.50 0.10
C LYS A 142 -13.95 -22.32 1.33
N HIS A 143 -13.21 -22.13 2.42
CA HIS A 143 -13.33 -22.90 3.63
C HIS A 143 -13.25 -22.01 4.85
N LYS A 144 -13.95 -22.42 5.91
CA LYS A 144 -13.93 -21.70 7.17
C LYS A 144 -12.52 -21.63 7.73
N GLU A 145 -12.10 -20.44 8.18
CA GLU A 145 -10.82 -20.22 8.82
C GLU A 145 -10.57 -21.23 9.94
N ASN A 146 -9.36 -21.74 10.01
CA ASN A 146 -8.92 -22.77 10.96
C ASN A 146 -9.56 -24.16 10.79
N SER A 147 -10.38 -24.37 9.76
CA SER A 147 -10.84 -25.73 9.42
C SER A 147 -9.68 -26.55 8.85
N LYS A 148 -9.83 -27.86 8.87
CA LYS A 148 -8.84 -28.77 8.27
C LYS A 148 -8.69 -28.53 6.78
N GLU A 149 -9.79 -28.32 6.08
CA GLU A 149 -9.84 -28.02 4.65
C GLU A 149 -9.12 -26.70 4.30
N TYR A 150 -9.33 -25.69 5.12
CA TYR A 150 -8.64 -24.40 4.99
C TYR A 150 -7.12 -24.55 5.12
N LYS A 151 -6.67 -25.27 6.14
CA LYS A 151 -5.25 -25.48 6.41
C LYS A 151 -4.54 -26.21 5.26
N VAL A 152 -5.19 -27.25 4.70
CA VAL A 152 -4.66 -27.99 3.55
C VAL A 152 -4.63 -27.11 2.32
N LEU A 153 -5.69 -26.37 2.03
CA LEU A 153 -5.76 -25.47 0.87
C LEU A 153 -4.70 -24.37 0.97
N LEU A 154 -4.56 -23.76 2.15
CA LEU A 154 -3.57 -22.70 2.37
C LEU A 154 -2.13 -23.21 2.18
N LYS A 155 -1.82 -24.38 2.74
CA LYS A 155 -0.50 -25.00 2.58
C LYS A 155 -0.17 -25.22 1.10
N ASN A 156 -1.10 -25.79 0.35
CA ASN A 156 -0.92 -26.05 -1.08
C ASN A 156 -0.79 -24.74 -1.88
N ALA A 157 -1.57 -23.72 -1.51
CA ALA A 157 -1.50 -22.41 -2.14
C ALA A 157 -0.14 -21.74 -1.92
N ILE A 158 0.38 -21.80 -0.70
CA ILE A 158 1.70 -21.24 -0.37
C ILE A 158 2.81 -21.96 -1.13
N GLU A 159 2.75 -23.28 -1.24
CA GLU A 159 3.71 -24.07 -2.02
C GLU A 159 3.70 -23.68 -3.51
N LYS A 160 2.51 -23.49 -4.09
CA LYS A 160 2.38 -23.00 -5.48
C LYS A 160 2.98 -21.61 -5.63
N TYR A 161 2.74 -20.73 -4.68
CA TYR A 161 3.28 -19.37 -4.69
C TYR A 161 4.80 -19.36 -4.63
N GLU A 162 5.39 -20.11 -3.73
CA GLU A 162 6.85 -20.21 -3.59
C GLU A 162 7.49 -20.80 -4.84
N ASN A 163 6.91 -21.83 -5.43
CA ASN A 163 7.40 -22.43 -6.68
C ASN A 163 7.29 -21.46 -7.85
N TYR A 164 6.24 -20.67 -7.93
CA TYR A 164 6.06 -19.64 -8.95
C TYR A 164 7.14 -18.56 -8.85
N GLU A 165 7.39 -18.04 -7.65
CA GLU A 165 8.43 -17.04 -7.40
C GLU A 165 9.83 -17.60 -7.71
N TYR A 166 10.11 -18.83 -7.35
CA TYR A 166 11.38 -19.50 -7.65
C TYR A 166 11.63 -19.61 -9.16
N ARG A 167 10.61 -19.93 -9.94
CA ARG A 167 10.73 -20.02 -11.42
C ARG A 167 11.05 -18.66 -12.04
N ILE A 168 10.42 -17.58 -11.57
CA ILE A 168 10.68 -16.22 -12.03
C ILE A 168 12.13 -15.83 -11.75
N ILE A 169 12.62 -16.07 -10.55
CA ILE A 169 14.01 -15.77 -10.17
C ILE A 169 14.99 -16.55 -11.04
N LYS A 170 14.68 -17.78 -11.39
CA LYS A 170 15.57 -18.66 -12.18
C LYS A 170 15.62 -18.30 -13.67
N VAL A 171 14.58 -17.66 -14.20
CA VAL A 171 14.47 -17.27 -15.61
C VAL A 171 14.97 -15.84 -15.85
N SER A 172 15.02 -15.02 -14.82
CA SER A 172 15.62 -13.67 -14.87
C SER A 172 17.15 -13.71 -14.61
#